data_f753f4e2b4cc2647a40aab5c75525a2b
#
_entry.id   f753f4e2b4cc2647a40aab5c75525a2b
#
_cell.length_a   1.000
_cell.length_b   1.000
_cell.length_c   1.000
_cell.angle_alpha   90.00
_cell.angle_beta   90.00
_cell.angle_gamma   90.00
#
_symmetry.space_group_name_H-M   'P 1'
#
loop_
_entity.id
_entity.type
_entity.pdbx_description
1 polymer ?
#
loop_
_entity_poly.entity_id
_entity_poly.type
_entity_poly.pdbx_seq_one_letter_code
_entity_poly.pdbx_strand_id
1 'polypeptide(L)'
;MKKIFNSKTAISLLLVLTMLFAMALVGCAAGGNSGSSAGISESASIKDSAESGSDSSISEDSGNTSESIEEKDPEFTDHVKSIQTCDQVVLDYFAAKTEQEQYEIMKRYKNTKHDSQPEVKFYVKRSDAPYLFKLADNTEMQNAYTKIYETKQIVFGGTLIPGKTYYYEVEDSEGTIVYRGTLNVEQSPVRVISVGGGANIRDLGGYVTEDGSKVKYGRLIRGAQLNGRNGGPMLTADGIATMRDVLGVKTELDLRNAGVDDGGQTSCFLGEDKTYLKFNFQQYDNAFKSVGNLGLIKEIFEFLADENNYPVYFHCNAGADRTGTLTYLINGLLGVDYATLTKDFELTSFGGQGQRLRSDDTGSGYGTTGVFQDNSSNYVAWGKMHQYILDNYPNENTLSEKIERFLMEKAGCEKSDLDKLKTIMLEQVA
;
A
#
# COMPACT_ATOMS: atom_id res chain seq x y z
N MET A 1 20.09 45.79 -22.21
CA MET A 1 19.92 44.34 -22.20
C MET A 1 20.09 43.86 -20.77
N LYS A 2 18.99 43.68 -20.02
CA LYS A 2 18.98 43.15 -18.65
C LYS A 2 18.63 41.68 -18.76
N LYS A 3 19.55 40.78 -18.38
CA LYS A 3 19.29 39.35 -18.22
C LYS A 3 18.47 39.13 -16.94
N ILE A 4 17.28 38.60 -17.08
CA ILE A 4 16.43 38.20 -15.98
C ILE A 4 16.92 36.80 -15.55
N PHE A 5 17.52 36.70 -14.37
CA PHE A 5 17.90 35.44 -13.76
C PHE A 5 16.63 34.73 -13.23
N ASN A 6 16.46 33.51 -13.64
CA ASN A 6 15.30 32.69 -13.29
C ASN A 6 15.45 32.21 -11.84
N SER A 7 14.55 32.65 -10.95
CA SER A 7 14.62 32.45 -9.48
C SER A 7 14.42 31.00 -9.02
N LYS A 8 14.06 30.09 -9.89
CA LYS A 8 13.82 28.67 -9.53
C LYS A 8 15.10 27.85 -9.35
N THR A 9 16.19 28.19 -10.03
CA THR A 9 17.47 27.49 -9.92
C THR A 9 18.26 27.85 -8.65
N ALA A 10 18.02 29.02 -8.07
CA ALA A 10 18.71 29.47 -6.86
C ALA A 10 18.18 28.81 -5.56
N ILE A 11 16.92 28.38 -5.57
CA ILE A 11 16.28 27.76 -4.37
C ILE A 11 16.71 26.30 -4.23
N SER A 12 16.91 25.57 -5.33
CA SER A 12 17.40 24.17 -5.27
C SER A 12 18.85 24.05 -4.78
N LEU A 13 19.69 25.03 -5.09
CA LEU A 13 21.10 25.01 -4.68
C LEU A 13 21.28 25.36 -3.18
N LEU A 14 20.36 26.11 -2.57
CA LEU A 14 20.43 26.51 -1.18
C LEU A 14 19.97 25.38 -0.23
N LEU A 15 19.07 24.49 -0.66
CA LEU A 15 18.61 23.33 0.11
C LEU A 15 19.63 22.20 0.19
N VAL A 16 20.49 22.05 -0.81
CA VAL A 16 21.57 21.04 -0.81
C VAL A 16 22.71 21.43 0.14
N LEU A 17 22.97 22.73 0.32
CA LEU A 17 24.09 23.19 1.18
C LEU A 17 23.79 23.14 2.67
N THR A 18 22.52 23.11 3.08
CA THR A 18 22.13 23.04 4.50
C THR A 18 22.09 21.61 5.07
N MET A 19 22.01 20.57 4.21
CA MET A 19 22.06 19.17 4.66
C MET A 19 23.46 18.61 4.88
N LEU A 20 24.51 19.25 4.37
CA LEU A 20 25.90 18.78 4.51
C LEU A 20 26.59 19.22 5.82
N PHE A 21 25.96 20.03 6.67
CA PHE A 21 26.57 20.54 7.93
C PHE A 21 26.10 19.84 9.21
N ALA A 22 25.20 18.84 9.14
CA ALA A 22 24.62 18.17 10.29
C ALA A 22 25.23 16.80 10.66
N MET A 23 26.28 16.33 9.96
CA MET A 23 26.87 15.00 10.20
C MET A 23 28.29 14.98 10.77
N ALA A 24 28.69 16.00 11.51
CA ALA A 24 29.97 15.98 12.21
C ALA A 24 29.77 16.41 13.66
N LEU A 25 29.38 15.49 14.53
CA LEU A 25 29.68 15.48 15.97
C LEU A 25 28.80 14.42 16.68
N VAL A 26 29.31 13.20 16.79
CA VAL A 26 29.27 12.37 18.00
C VAL A 26 30.21 11.17 17.74
N GLY A 27 31.38 11.23 18.34
CA GLY A 27 32.30 10.11 18.45
C GLY A 27 32.68 9.91 19.91
N CYS A 28 32.88 8.68 20.27
CA CYS A 28 33.54 8.13 21.44
C CYS A 28 32.78 8.03 22.76
N ALA A 29 32.48 6.81 23.16
CA ALA A 29 33.03 6.24 24.40
C ALA A 29 32.92 4.71 24.40
N ALA A 30 34.04 4.09 24.77
CA ALA A 30 34.35 2.68 24.77
C ALA A 30 34.08 2.02 26.12
N GLY A 31 34.09 0.68 26.13
CA GLY A 31 34.26 -0.21 27.28
C GLY A 31 33.09 -1.19 27.42
N GLY A 32 33.22 -2.49 27.42
CA GLY A 32 34.32 -3.41 27.60
C GLY A 32 33.79 -4.67 28.25
N ASN A 33 34.25 -5.79 27.76
CA ASN A 33 34.42 -7.10 28.45
C ASN A 33 33.27 -8.14 28.36
N SER A 34 33.53 -9.21 27.73
CA SER A 34 34.24 -10.48 27.96
C SER A 34 33.31 -11.70 28.08
N GLY A 35 33.72 -12.75 27.40
CA GLY A 35 33.57 -14.12 27.84
C GLY A 35 32.93 -15.05 26.80
N SER A 36 33.72 -15.69 25.98
CA SER A 36 34.11 -17.11 25.87
C SER A 36 32.92 -18.09 25.63
N SER A 37 32.98 -19.07 24.82
CA SER A 37 33.99 -19.88 24.10
C SER A 37 33.31 -21.06 23.40
N ALA A 38 34.04 -21.65 22.47
CA ALA A 38 33.93 -22.98 21.89
C ALA A 38 32.82 -23.14 20.83
N GLY A 39 33.09 -23.52 19.62
CA GLY A 39 34.15 -24.30 18.99
C GLY A 39 33.53 -25.49 18.29
N ILE A 40 33.89 -25.68 17.10
CA ILE A 40 34.14 -26.93 16.38
C ILE A 40 33.68 -26.85 14.92
N SER A 41 34.70 -26.83 14.11
CA SER A 41 34.88 -27.21 12.73
C SER A 41 34.10 -28.40 12.21
N GLU A 42 33.78 -28.39 10.92
CA GLU A 42 34.43 -29.31 9.99
C GLU A 42 34.08 -28.99 8.52
N SER A 43 35.14 -29.06 7.74
CA SER A 43 35.24 -28.88 6.31
C SER A 43 34.83 -30.13 5.54
N ALA A 44 34.25 -29.93 4.33
CA ALA A 44 34.42 -30.93 3.28
C ALA A 44 34.46 -30.24 1.91
N SER A 45 35.64 -30.27 1.34
CA SER A 45 35.96 -29.99 -0.05
C SER A 45 35.62 -31.20 -0.92
N ILE A 46 35.04 -31.01 -2.11
CA ILE A 46 35.17 -31.95 -3.21
C ILE A 46 35.42 -31.22 -4.53
N LYS A 47 36.37 -31.74 -5.22
CA LYS A 47 37.17 -31.34 -6.37
C LYS A 47 36.44 -31.22 -7.69
N ASP A 48 37.10 -30.42 -8.53
CA ASP A 48 37.23 -30.39 -9.99
C ASP A 48 36.89 -31.67 -10.79
N SER A 49 36.29 -31.42 -11.95
CA SER A 49 36.74 -32.09 -13.18
C SER A 49 36.38 -31.24 -14.42
N ALA A 50 37.42 -30.92 -15.16
CA ALA A 50 37.42 -30.27 -16.46
C ALA A 50 37.40 -31.35 -17.56
N GLU A 51 36.78 -31.03 -18.69
CA GLU A 51 37.14 -31.48 -20.04
C GLU A 51 36.42 -30.55 -21.02
N SER A 52 37.13 -29.79 -21.80
CA SER A 52 37.89 -29.83 -23.05
C SER A 52 37.02 -29.97 -24.30
N GLY A 53 37.07 -28.93 -25.11
CA GLY A 53 37.33 -28.99 -26.54
C GLY A 53 36.16 -28.86 -27.50
N SER A 54 36.07 -27.78 -28.26
CA SER A 54 36.55 -27.81 -29.65
C SER A 54 36.25 -26.47 -30.34
N ASP A 55 37.27 -26.03 -30.98
CA ASP A 55 37.44 -24.94 -31.95
C ASP A 55 36.50 -25.11 -33.16
N SER A 56 35.88 -24.01 -33.61
CA SER A 56 35.57 -23.84 -35.03
C SER A 56 35.55 -22.34 -35.36
N SER A 57 36.58 -21.93 -36.01
CA SER A 57 36.79 -20.68 -36.74
C SER A 57 35.73 -20.46 -37.81
N ILE A 58 35.06 -19.31 -37.85
CA ILE A 58 34.42 -18.77 -39.03
C ILE A 58 34.77 -17.30 -39.17
N SER A 59 35.41 -17.03 -40.28
CA SER A 59 35.85 -15.83 -40.98
C SER A 59 35.12 -14.51 -40.69
N GLU A 60 35.97 -13.48 -40.50
CA GLU A 60 35.67 -12.08 -40.65
C GLU A 60 35.15 -11.76 -42.08
N ASP A 61 33.98 -11.17 -42.15
CA ASP A 61 33.57 -10.41 -43.33
C ASP A 61 33.41 -8.94 -42.90
N SER A 62 34.36 -8.12 -43.34
CA SER A 62 34.41 -6.69 -43.13
C SER A 62 33.50 -6.01 -44.17
N GLY A 63 32.25 -5.75 -43.71
CA GLY A 63 31.32 -4.84 -44.41
C GLY A 63 31.15 -3.56 -43.60
N ASN A 64 32.04 -2.60 -43.81
CA ASN A 64 31.95 -1.25 -43.26
C ASN A 64 30.89 -0.45 -44.03
N THR A 65 29.66 -0.41 -43.52
CA THR A 65 28.71 0.65 -43.83
C THR A 65 28.38 1.37 -42.54
N SER A 66 29.08 2.47 -42.28
CA SER A 66 28.66 3.42 -41.27
C SER A 66 27.39 4.15 -41.77
N GLU A 67 26.25 3.52 -41.61
CA GLU A 67 24.99 4.24 -41.52
C GLU A 67 25.07 5.01 -40.22
N SER A 68 25.15 6.35 -40.29
CA SER A 68 24.86 7.24 -39.18
C SER A 68 23.38 7.02 -38.85
N ILE A 69 23.11 6.21 -37.87
CA ILE A 69 21.78 6.09 -37.25
C ILE A 69 21.58 7.49 -36.63
N GLU A 70 20.78 8.35 -37.28
CA GLU A 70 20.19 9.49 -36.60
C GLU A 70 19.53 8.98 -35.37
N GLU A 71 20.02 9.36 -34.20
CA GLU A 71 19.53 8.94 -32.92
C GLU A 71 18.17 9.62 -32.70
N LYS A 72 17.09 8.93 -33.13
CA LYS A 72 15.72 9.39 -32.98
C LYS A 72 15.41 9.47 -31.48
N ASP A 73 14.75 10.56 -31.08
CA ASP A 73 14.24 10.66 -29.70
C ASP A 73 13.37 9.46 -29.35
N PRO A 74 13.53 8.89 -28.15
CA PRO A 74 12.72 7.73 -27.70
C PRO A 74 11.22 8.04 -27.75
N GLU A 75 10.43 7.09 -28.25
CA GLU A 75 8.97 7.19 -28.27
C GLU A 75 8.36 6.35 -27.13
N PHE A 76 7.18 6.73 -26.62
CA PHE A 76 6.50 5.97 -25.55
C PHE A 76 6.12 4.54 -25.97
N THR A 77 6.01 4.26 -27.24
CA THR A 77 5.70 2.94 -27.76
C THR A 77 6.91 2.01 -27.83
N ASP A 78 8.13 2.50 -27.68
CA ASP A 78 9.35 1.69 -27.81
C ASP A 78 9.53 0.72 -26.64
N HIS A 79 9.00 1.09 -25.46
CA HIS A 79 9.14 0.32 -24.23
C HIS A 79 7.81 0.17 -23.49
N VAL A 80 6.99 -0.78 -23.93
CA VAL A 80 5.72 -1.09 -23.26
C VAL A 80 5.92 -2.27 -22.30
N LYS A 81 5.51 -2.08 -21.06
CA LYS A 81 5.51 -3.11 -20.01
C LYS A 81 4.12 -3.27 -19.42
N SER A 82 3.86 -4.45 -18.89
CA SER A 82 2.67 -4.73 -18.06
C SER A 82 3.11 -5.12 -16.65
N ILE A 83 2.35 -4.72 -15.64
CA ILE A 83 2.63 -5.02 -14.24
C ILE A 83 1.34 -5.19 -13.44
N GLN A 84 1.39 -6.07 -12.46
CA GLN A 84 0.33 -6.26 -11.46
C GLN A 84 0.57 -5.38 -10.23
N THR A 85 -0.50 -5.08 -9.48
CA THR A 85 -0.42 -4.28 -8.24
C THR A 85 -0.35 -5.11 -6.97
N CYS A 86 -0.25 -6.43 -7.09
CA CYS A 86 -0.03 -7.34 -5.97
C CYS A 86 0.60 -8.65 -6.45
N ASP A 87 1.11 -9.44 -5.53
CA ASP A 87 1.68 -10.74 -5.82
C ASP A 87 0.63 -11.73 -6.34
N GLN A 88 1.06 -12.71 -7.16
CA GLN A 88 0.19 -13.74 -7.73
C GLN A 88 -0.60 -14.50 -6.65
N VAL A 89 0.00 -14.75 -5.49
CA VAL A 89 -0.67 -15.40 -4.35
C VAL A 89 -1.93 -14.63 -3.91
N VAL A 90 -1.88 -13.30 -3.92
CA VAL A 90 -3.03 -12.45 -3.58
C VAL A 90 -4.10 -12.52 -4.67
N LEU A 91 -3.68 -12.52 -5.95
CA LEU A 91 -4.60 -12.71 -7.08
C LEU A 91 -5.29 -14.07 -7.02
N ASP A 92 -4.55 -15.15 -6.79
CA ASP A 92 -5.08 -16.50 -6.65
C ASP A 92 -6.09 -16.59 -5.49
N TYR A 93 -5.78 -15.94 -4.37
CA TYR A 93 -6.66 -15.88 -3.21
C TYR A 93 -7.99 -15.17 -3.53
N PHE A 94 -7.96 -14.05 -4.24
CA PHE A 94 -9.18 -13.36 -4.67
C PHE A 94 -9.96 -14.14 -5.73
N ALA A 95 -9.28 -14.85 -6.63
CA ALA A 95 -9.88 -15.67 -7.67
C ALA A 95 -10.51 -16.98 -7.14
N ALA A 96 -10.11 -17.43 -5.96
CA ALA A 96 -10.63 -18.62 -5.31
C ALA A 96 -12.15 -18.53 -5.13
N LYS A 97 -12.87 -19.55 -5.61
CA LYS A 97 -14.34 -19.57 -5.69
C LYS A 97 -15.00 -20.12 -4.43
N THR A 98 -14.27 -20.92 -3.67
CA THR A 98 -14.78 -21.55 -2.46
C THR A 98 -13.98 -21.11 -1.23
N GLU A 99 -14.64 -21.11 -0.08
CA GLU A 99 -13.97 -20.83 1.19
C GLU A 99 -12.86 -21.84 1.50
N GLN A 100 -13.00 -23.08 1.05
CA GLN A 100 -11.97 -24.09 1.20
C GLN A 100 -10.72 -23.75 0.40
N GLU A 101 -10.87 -23.34 -0.87
CA GLU A 101 -9.74 -22.90 -1.69
C GLU A 101 -9.02 -21.70 -1.08
N GLN A 102 -9.77 -20.70 -0.57
CA GLN A 102 -9.23 -19.52 0.11
C GLN A 102 -8.45 -19.93 1.36
N TYR A 103 -9.01 -20.83 2.17
CA TYR A 103 -8.35 -21.36 3.37
C TYR A 103 -7.03 -22.07 3.04
N GLU A 104 -7.00 -22.92 2.04
CA GLU A 104 -5.77 -23.65 1.64
C GLU A 104 -4.66 -22.71 1.16
N ILE A 105 -5.00 -21.65 0.42
CA ILE A 105 -4.05 -20.63 0.01
C ILE A 105 -3.52 -19.90 1.26
N MET A 106 -4.40 -19.42 2.13
CA MET A 106 -4.03 -18.74 3.36
C MET A 106 -3.16 -19.59 4.26
N LYS A 107 -3.52 -20.86 4.46
CA LYS A 107 -2.77 -21.82 5.29
C LYS A 107 -1.35 -22.02 4.76
N ARG A 108 -1.19 -22.06 3.44
CA ARG A 108 0.12 -22.25 2.79
C ARG A 108 1.02 -21.03 2.94
N TYR A 109 0.47 -19.82 2.78
CA TYR A 109 1.24 -18.58 2.64
C TYR A 109 1.18 -17.64 3.87
N LYS A 110 0.49 -18.01 4.93
CA LYS A 110 0.27 -17.16 6.13
C LYS A 110 1.55 -16.67 6.86
N ASN A 111 2.69 -17.28 6.60
CA ASN A 111 3.98 -16.90 7.20
C ASN A 111 4.91 -16.23 6.19
N THR A 112 4.43 -15.96 4.99
CA THR A 112 5.17 -15.26 3.93
C THR A 112 4.63 -13.84 3.77
N LYS A 113 5.42 -12.96 3.14
CA LYS A 113 5.08 -11.54 3.04
C LYS A 113 4.73 -11.20 1.60
N HIS A 114 3.46 -10.87 1.36
CA HIS A 114 2.88 -10.56 0.05
C HIS A 114 2.11 -9.23 0.07
N ASP A 115 2.49 -8.29 0.94
CA ASP A 115 1.87 -6.97 1.10
C ASP A 115 2.64 -5.86 0.39
N SER A 116 3.29 -6.20 -0.72
CA SER A 116 4.01 -5.25 -1.55
C SER A 116 3.53 -5.30 -3.00
N GLN A 117 3.54 -4.14 -3.65
CA GLN A 117 3.32 -4.03 -5.07
C GLN A 117 4.64 -4.33 -5.81
N PRO A 118 4.63 -5.11 -6.88
CA PRO A 118 5.80 -5.32 -7.72
C PRO A 118 6.38 -4.01 -8.27
N GLU A 119 7.69 -3.99 -8.53
CA GLU A 119 8.41 -2.81 -9.02
C GLU A 119 8.92 -3.03 -10.45
N VAL A 120 8.94 -1.96 -11.22
CA VAL A 120 9.62 -1.91 -12.53
C VAL A 120 11.07 -1.53 -12.32
N LYS A 121 12.00 -2.30 -12.90
CA LYS A 121 13.45 -2.09 -12.82
C LYS A 121 14.06 -2.13 -14.22
N PHE A 122 14.89 -1.15 -14.54
CA PHE A 122 15.68 -1.13 -15.77
C PHE A 122 16.98 -0.32 -15.60
N TYR A 123 17.89 -0.44 -16.57
CA TYR A 123 19.15 0.27 -16.60
C TYR A 123 19.21 1.24 -17.78
N VAL A 124 19.57 2.49 -17.53
CA VAL A 124 19.85 3.48 -18.57
C VAL A 124 21.26 3.28 -19.09
N LYS A 125 21.40 3.16 -20.42
CA LYS A 125 22.69 2.85 -21.07
C LYS A 125 23.33 4.04 -21.78
N ARG A 126 22.54 5.06 -22.18
CA ARG A 126 22.95 6.13 -23.09
C ARG A 126 23.81 7.23 -22.48
N SER A 127 23.65 7.50 -21.19
CA SER A 127 24.34 8.58 -20.50
C SER A 127 24.75 8.15 -19.09
N ASP A 128 25.42 9.04 -18.36
CA ASP A 128 25.76 8.83 -16.97
C ASP A 128 24.73 9.51 -16.04
N ALA A 129 24.56 8.96 -14.85
CA ALA A 129 23.71 9.57 -13.81
C ALA A 129 24.31 10.92 -13.35
N PRO A 130 23.55 11.82 -12.72
CA PRO A 130 22.17 11.60 -12.25
C PRO A 130 21.12 11.73 -13.35
N TYR A 131 19.96 11.09 -13.12
CA TYR A 131 18.80 11.17 -14.01
C TYR A 131 17.60 11.76 -13.29
N LEU A 132 16.82 12.57 -14.02
CA LEU A 132 15.48 12.97 -13.61
C LEU A 132 14.47 12.00 -14.23
N PHE A 133 13.86 11.18 -13.38
CA PHE A 133 12.75 10.30 -13.74
C PHE A 133 11.43 11.04 -13.57
N LYS A 134 10.53 10.89 -14.53
CA LYS A 134 9.16 11.42 -14.52
C LYS A 134 8.16 10.29 -14.77
N LEU A 135 7.04 10.30 -14.07
CA LEU A 135 5.93 9.34 -14.22
C LEU A 135 4.60 10.09 -14.20
N ALA A 136 3.77 9.91 -15.20
CA ALA A 136 2.45 10.52 -15.31
C ALA A 136 1.40 9.52 -15.84
N ASP A 137 0.12 9.80 -15.65
CA ASP A 137 -0.98 9.06 -16.26
C ASP A 137 -1.50 9.72 -17.56
N ASN A 138 -0.66 10.56 -18.19
CA ASN A 138 -0.92 11.22 -19.45
C ASN A 138 0.38 11.42 -20.25
N THR A 139 0.29 11.47 -21.57
CA THR A 139 1.43 11.59 -22.50
C THR A 139 2.11 12.95 -22.46
N GLU A 140 1.39 14.00 -22.02
CA GLU A 140 1.90 15.37 -21.91
C GLU A 140 2.74 15.55 -20.64
N MET A 141 2.93 14.50 -19.83
CA MET A 141 3.66 14.51 -18.56
C MET A 141 3.18 15.60 -17.58
N GLN A 142 1.89 15.98 -17.68
CA GLN A 142 1.29 16.95 -16.77
C GLN A 142 1.18 16.38 -15.36
N ASN A 143 1.54 17.18 -14.35
CA ASN A 143 1.54 16.81 -12.95
C ASN A 143 2.36 15.53 -12.67
N ALA A 144 3.40 15.26 -13.46
CA ALA A 144 4.23 14.08 -13.31
C ALA A 144 4.86 14.03 -11.91
N TYR A 145 4.84 12.85 -11.32
CA TYR A 145 5.74 12.53 -10.21
C TYR A 145 7.18 12.57 -10.72
N THR A 146 8.10 13.17 -9.96
CA THR A 146 9.50 13.28 -10.33
C THR A 146 10.41 12.74 -9.24
N LYS A 147 11.50 12.05 -9.65
CA LYS A 147 12.52 11.54 -8.73
C LYS A 147 13.89 11.59 -9.38
N ILE A 148 14.91 12.00 -8.61
CA ILE A 148 16.30 11.95 -9.08
C ILE A 148 16.90 10.58 -8.71
N TYR A 149 17.58 9.98 -9.70
CA TYR A 149 18.35 8.74 -9.52
C TYR A 149 19.83 9.01 -9.73
N GLU A 150 20.62 8.78 -8.68
CA GLU A 150 22.08 8.95 -8.69
C GLU A 150 22.83 7.76 -9.33
N THR A 151 22.10 6.75 -9.78
CA THR A 151 22.65 5.54 -10.40
C THR A 151 21.96 5.24 -11.71
N LYS A 152 22.59 4.41 -12.55
CA LYS A 152 22.01 3.94 -13.82
C LYS A 152 20.78 3.03 -13.65
N GLN A 153 20.51 2.55 -12.45
CA GLN A 153 19.33 1.74 -12.17
C GLN A 153 18.13 2.61 -11.79
N ILE A 154 17.08 2.53 -12.56
CA ILE A 154 15.78 3.12 -12.27
C ILE A 154 14.88 2.04 -11.66
N VAL A 155 14.24 2.35 -10.53
CA VAL A 155 13.28 1.48 -9.84
C VAL A 155 12.07 2.31 -9.47
N PHE A 156 10.90 1.94 -9.96
CA PHE A 156 9.66 2.64 -9.68
C PHE A 156 8.46 1.69 -9.63
N GLY A 157 7.33 2.17 -9.13
CA GLY A 157 6.13 1.39 -8.85
C GLY A 157 5.72 1.56 -7.39
N GLY A 158 5.10 0.54 -6.83
CA GLY A 158 4.70 0.54 -5.41
C GLY A 158 3.40 1.29 -5.11
N THR A 159 3.02 2.28 -5.92
CA THR A 159 1.83 3.12 -5.71
C THR A 159 0.89 3.18 -6.90
N LEU A 160 1.10 2.32 -7.90
CA LEU A 160 0.33 2.31 -9.14
C LEU A 160 -1.13 1.91 -8.90
N ILE A 161 -2.03 2.41 -9.75
CA ILE A 161 -3.46 2.14 -9.68
C ILE A 161 -3.82 1.07 -10.72
N PRO A 162 -4.53 0.00 -10.34
CA PRO A 162 -4.98 -1.03 -11.26
C PRO A 162 -5.78 -0.49 -12.43
N GLY A 163 -5.53 -1.03 -13.62
CA GLY A 163 -6.23 -0.66 -14.85
C GLY A 163 -5.80 0.65 -15.49
N LYS A 164 -4.84 1.38 -14.90
CA LYS A 164 -4.29 2.60 -15.50
C LYS A 164 -3.11 2.34 -16.40
N THR A 165 -2.93 3.21 -17.39
CA THR A 165 -1.71 3.33 -18.18
C THR A 165 -0.91 4.51 -17.67
N TYR A 166 0.38 4.29 -17.44
CA TYR A 166 1.33 5.34 -17.07
C TYR A 166 2.37 5.51 -18.17
N TYR A 167 2.88 6.73 -18.29
CA TYR A 167 3.95 7.14 -19.17
C TYR A 167 5.13 7.60 -18.32
N TYR A 168 6.35 7.23 -18.70
CA TYR A 168 7.54 7.63 -17.97
C TYR A 168 8.65 8.09 -18.90
N GLU A 169 9.40 9.08 -18.43
CA GLU A 169 10.57 9.65 -19.08
C GLU A 169 11.76 9.63 -18.14
N VAL A 170 12.95 9.49 -18.72
CA VAL A 170 14.22 9.67 -18.02
C VAL A 170 15.01 10.73 -18.77
N GLU A 171 15.35 11.82 -18.07
CA GLU A 171 16.19 12.89 -18.56
C GLU A 171 17.59 12.79 -17.94
N ASP A 172 18.62 13.06 -18.71
CA ASP A 172 19.99 13.19 -18.21
C ASP A 172 20.24 14.56 -17.57
N SER A 173 21.47 14.80 -17.12
CA SER A 173 21.88 16.06 -16.48
C SER A 173 21.80 17.29 -17.39
N GLU A 174 21.74 17.10 -18.71
CA GLU A 174 21.61 18.17 -19.71
C GLU A 174 20.13 18.44 -20.05
N GLY A 175 19.21 17.63 -19.52
CA GLY A 175 17.76 17.73 -19.78
C GLY A 175 17.34 17.03 -21.07
N THR A 176 18.22 16.19 -21.63
CA THR A 176 17.91 15.37 -22.80
C THR A 176 17.14 14.13 -22.36
N ILE A 177 16.02 13.83 -23.03
CA ILE A 177 15.26 12.61 -22.78
C ILE A 177 16.02 11.42 -23.38
N VAL A 178 16.56 10.58 -22.52
CA VAL A 178 17.37 9.41 -22.90
C VAL A 178 16.56 8.10 -22.88
N TYR A 179 15.35 8.11 -22.31
CA TYR A 179 14.48 6.93 -22.27
C TYR A 179 13.02 7.35 -22.09
N ARG A 180 12.12 6.68 -22.80
CA ARG A 180 10.66 6.79 -22.66
C ARG A 180 10.04 5.41 -22.59
N GLY A 181 8.92 5.31 -21.91
CA GLY A 181 8.18 4.04 -21.88
C GLY A 181 6.74 4.20 -21.45
N THR A 182 5.97 3.16 -21.77
CA THR A 182 4.58 3.01 -21.35
C THR A 182 4.48 1.83 -20.40
N LEU A 183 3.73 2.01 -19.32
CA LEU A 183 3.45 0.97 -18.33
C LEU A 183 1.95 0.75 -18.23
N ASN A 184 1.48 -0.43 -18.62
CA ASN A 184 0.10 -0.85 -18.44
C ASN A 184 -0.03 -1.56 -17.10
N VAL A 185 -0.85 -1.03 -16.21
CA VAL A 185 -1.15 -1.67 -14.92
C VAL A 185 -2.36 -2.57 -15.10
N GLU A 186 -2.19 -3.86 -14.86
CA GLU A 186 -3.25 -4.83 -15.01
C GLU A 186 -4.39 -4.59 -14.01
N GLN A 187 -5.59 -5.05 -14.36
CA GLN A 187 -6.71 -5.04 -13.42
C GLN A 187 -6.40 -5.95 -12.24
N SER A 188 -6.76 -5.51 -11.05
CA SER A 188 -6.57 -6.27 -9.82
C SER A 188 -7.75 -6.07 -8.89
N PRO A 189 -8.16 -7.11 -8.15
CA PRO A 189 -9.24 -7.00 -7.16
C PRO A 189 -8.85 -6.15 -5.96
N VAL A 190 -7.57 -5.89 -5.75
CA VAL A 190 -7.06 -5.08 -4.64
C VAL A 190 -5.84 -4.28 -5.09
N ARG A 191 -5.71 -3.06 -4.61
CA ARG A 191 -4.52 -2.24 -4.76
C ARG A 191 -3.68 -2.29 -3.48
N VAL A 192 -2.66 -3.15 -3.47
CA VAL A 192 -1.62 -3.13 -2.44
C VAL A 192 -0.71 -1.93 -2.71
N ILE A 193 -0.22 -1.28 -1.66
CA ILE A 193 0.61 -0.08 -1.77
C ILE A 193 1.92 -0.31 -1.01
N SER A 194 3.04 -0.18 -1.70
CA SER A 194 4.38 -0.29 -1.12
C SER A 194 4.86 1.10 -0.68
N VAL A 195 5.14 1.22 0.60
CA VAL A 195 5.68 2.45 1.20
C VAL A 195 6.86 2.07 2.07
N GLY A 196 7.95 2.80 1.96
CA GLY A 196 9.18 2.51 2.70
C GLY A 196 8.96 2.49 4.22
N GLY A 197 9.18 1.33 4.85
CA GLY A 197 8.94 1.09 6.27
C GLY A 197 7.48 0.88 6.67
N GLY A 198 6.53 1.04 5.73
CA GLY A 198 5.12 0.76 5.96
C GLY A 198 4.80 -0.74 5.90
N ALA A 199 3.64 -1.13 6.40
CA ALA A 199 3.16 -2.51 6.34
C ALA A 199 1.63 -2.56 6.26
N ASN A 200 1.13 -3.62 5.61
CA ASN A 200 -0.30 -3.89 5.47
C ASN A 200 -1.07 -2.71 4.84
N ILE A 201 -0.40 -1.95 3.95
CA ILE A 201 -0.98 -0.75 3.33
C ILE A 201 -1.69 -1.13 2.04
N ARG A 202 -2.95 -0.70 1.93
CA ARG A 202 -3.77 -0.90 0.73
C ARG A 202 -4.88 0.13 0.61
N ASP A 203 -5.37 0.30 -0.60
CA ASP A 203 -6.52 1.15 -0.92
C ASP A 203 -7.82 0.44 -0.54
N LEU A 204 -8.83 1.19 -0.09
CA LEU A 204 -10.19 0.69 0.02
C LEU A 204 -10.91 0.69 -1.32
N GLY A 205 -10.37 1.37 -2.32
CA GLY A 205 -10.92 1.44 -3.67
C GLY A 205 -10.68 0.16 -4.48
N GLY A 206 -11.42 0.07 -5.57
CA GLY A 206 -11.33 -1.03 -6.54
C GLY A 206 -12.39 -2.12 -6.38
N TYR A 207 -13.00 -2.25 -5.20
CA TYR A 207 -14.07 -3.22 -4.99
C TYR A 207 -15.33 -2.84 -5.74
N VAL A 208 -15.96 -3.83 -6.36
CA VAL A 208 -17.25 -3.70 -7.02
C VAL A 208 -18.35 -3.91 -5.98
N THR A 209 -19.36 -3.08 -6.02
CA THR A 209 -20.51 -3.11 -5.13
C THR A 209 -21.63 -3.99 -5.70
N GLU A 210 -22.59 -4.39 -4.87
CA GLU A 210 -23.71 -5.24 -5.29
C GLU A 210 -24.58 -4.61 -6.40
N ASP A 211 -24.61 -3.27 -6.51
CA ASP A 211 -25.31 -2.54 -7.58
C ASP A 211 -24.47 -2.31 -8.85
N GLY A 212 -23.23 -2.83 -8.87
CA GLY A 212 -22.31 -2.70 -10.01
C GLY A 212 -21.48 -1.42 -10.04
N SER A 213 -21.64 -0.52 -9.06
CA SER A 213 -20.72 0.61 -8.88
C SER A 213 -19.35 0.13 -8.44
N LYS A 214 -18.36 1.02 -8.43
CA LYS A 214 -17.00 0.72 -7.95
C LYS A 214 -16.56 1.73 -6.91
N VAL A 215 -15.88 1.26 -5.88
CA VAL A 215 -15.25 2.15 -4.90
C VAL A 215 -14.04 2.83 -5.53
N LYS A 216 -13.99 4.16 -5.51
CA LYS A 216 -12.92 4.97 -6.11
C LYS A 216 -11.57 4.71 -5.45
N TYR A 217 -10.53 4.58 -6.25
CA TYR A 217 -9.15 4.52 -5.77
C TYR A 217 -8.65 5.87 -5.23
N GLY A 218 -7.68 5.80 -4.32
CA GLY A 218 -6.93 6.95 -3.84
C GLY A 218 -7.69 7.86 -2.86
N ARG A 219 -8.85 7.45 -2.39
CA ARG A 219 -9.63 8.19 -1.40
C ARG A 219 -9.29 7.75 0.03
N LEU A 220 -9.50 6.49 0.33
CA LEU A 220 -9.26 5.89 1.64
C LEU A 220 -8.17 4.84 1.53
N ILE A 221 -7.10 5.02 2.28
CA ILE A 221 -5.96 4.11 2.36
C ILE A 221 -5.89 3.60 3.80
N ARG A 222 -5.80 2.28 3.94
CA ARG A 222 -5.66 1.65 5.27
C ARG A 222 -4.29 1.01 5.43
N GLY A 223 -3.83 0.88 6.66
CA GLY A 223 -2.57 0.19 6.94
C GLY A 223 -2.24 0.09 8.43
N ALA A 224 -1.00 -0.34 8.71
CA ALA A 224 -0.45 -0.39 10.05
C ALA A 224 0.02 0.99 10.52
N GLN A 225 0.43 1.09 11.78
CA GLN A 225 0.99 2.30 12.37
C GLN A 225 2.20 2.82 11.58
N LEU A 226 2.49 4.11 11.73
CA LEU A 226 3.55 4.79 10.99
C LEU A 226 4.81 5.07 11.84
N ASN A 227 4.70 5.03 13.17
CA ASN A 227 5.66 5.61 14.11
C ASN A 227 6.55 4.60 14.87
N GLY A 228 6.58 3.34 14.47
CA GLY A 228 7.48 2.32 15.04
C GLY A 228 7.18 1.87 16.48
N ARG A 229 6.02 2.20 17.03
CA ARG A 229 5.66 1.85 18.40
C ARG A 229 5.78 0.34 18.65
N ASN A 230 6.39 -0.04 19.77
CA ASN A 230 6.60 -1.44 20.19
C ASN A 230 7.30 -2.33 19.12
N GLY A 231 8.23 -1.75 18.34
CA GLY A 231 8.92 -2.47 17.28
C GLY A 231 8.05 -2.77 16.06
N GLY A 232 6.89 -2.14 15.96
CA GLY A 232 6.03 -2.21 14.78
C GLY A 232 6.56 -1.41 13.59
N PRO A 233 5.80 -1.34 12.49
CA PRO A 233 6.17 -0.60 11.29
C PRO A 233 6.46 0.87 11.58
N MET A 234 7.54 1.37 10.97
CA MET A 234 7.96 2.76 11.04
C MET A 234 8.35 3.25 9.65
N LEU A 235 7.71 4.31 9.18
CA LEU A 235 8.04 4.88 7.88
C LEU A 235 9.48 5.38 7.82
N THR A 236 10.13 5.11 6.69
CA THR A 236 11.39 5.76 6.32
C THR A 236 11.13 7.18 5.80
N ALA A 237 12.15 7.99 5.62
CA ALA A 237 12.03 9.31 5.00
C ALA A 237 11.38 9.22 3.61
N ASP A 238 11.79 8.24 2.79
CA ASP A 238 11.18 7.97 1.48
C ASP A 238 9.72 7.53 1.60
N GLY A 239 9.39 6.75 2.64
CA GLY A 239 8.01 6.34 2.92
C GLY A 239 7.12 7.53 3.28
N ILE A 240 7.60 8.46 4.09
CA ILE A 240 6.90 9.70 4.41
C ILE A 240 6.68 10.53 3.15
N ALA A 241 7.72 10.70 2.32
CA ALA A 241 7.62 11.41 1.05
C ALA A 241 6.61 10.72 0.10
N THR A 242 6.62 9.39 0.01
CA THR A 242 5.66 8.63 -0.79
C THR A 242 4.22 8.87 -0.33
N MET A 243 3.95 8.77 0.97
CA MET A 243 2.60 9.02 1.52
C MET A 243 2.13 10.45 1.26
N ARG A 244 3.03 11.41 1.47
CA ARG A 244 2.72 12.83 1.40
C ARG A 244 2.62 13.35 -0.04
N ASP A 245 3.62 13.03 -0.87
CA ASP A 245 3.83 13.69 -2.16
C ASP A 245 3.29 12.85 -3.34
N VAL A 246 3.29 11.51 -3.23
CA VAL A 246 2.79 10.62 -4.29
C VAL A 246 1.33 10.24 -4.06
N LEU A 247 1.00 9.77 -2.84
CA LEU A 247 -0.37 9.42 -2.49
C LEU A 247 -1.20 10.64 -2.10
N GLY A 248 -0.57 11.77 -1.83
CA GLY A 248 -1.21 13.03 -1.50
C GLY A 248 -2.00 13.02 -0.19
N VAL A 249 -1.65 12.15 0.76
CA VAL A 249 -2.38 12.00 2.03
C VAL A 249 -2.49 13.35 2.75
N LYS A 250 -3.72 13.76 3.03
CA LYS A 250 -4.03 15.00 3.75
C LYS A 250 -4.32 14.76 5.22
N THR A 251 -4.89 13.60 5.55
CA THR A 251 -5.35 13.28 6.90
C THR A 251 -4.80 11.93 7.37
N GLU A 252 -4.24 11.90 8.57
CA GLU A 252 -3.98 10.69 9.35
C GLU A 252 -5.08 10.51 10.39
N LEU A 253 -5.85 9.42 10.28
CA LEU A 253 -6.87 9.04 11.22
C LEU A 253 -6.37 7.84 12.05
N ASP A 254 -5.99 8.08 13.29
CA ASP A 254 -5.39 7.12 14.20
C ASP A 254 -6.43 6.52 15.16
N LEU A 255 -6.68 5.22 15.00
CA LEU A 255 -7.66 4.45 15.79
C LEU A 255 -7.07 3.85 17.08
N ARG A 256 -5.82 4.19 17.43
CA ARG A 256 -5.15 3.67 18.63
C ARG A 256 -5.58 4.43 19.89
N ASN A 257 -5.45 3.77 21.03
CA ASN A 257 -5.80 4.37 22.31
C ASN A 257 -4.69 5.33 22.78
N ALA A 258 -5.06 6.57 23.03
CA ALA A 258 -4.15 7.62 23.47
C ALA A 258 -3.41 7.24 24.77
N GLY A 259 -2.09 7.37 24.75
CA GLY A 259 -1.22 7.06 25.88
C GLY A 259 -1.09 5.57 26.23
N VAL A 260 -1.74 4.69 25.47
CA VAL A 260 -1.70 3.24 25.71
C VAL A 260 -0.88 2.53 24.62
N ASP A 261 -1.30 2.63 23.38
CA ASP A 261 -0.68 1.90 22.27
C ASP A 261 -0.30 2.78 21.07
N ASP A 262 -0.37 4.10 21.22
CA ASP A 262 -0.06 5.09 20.19
C ASP A 262 1.37 5.66 20.24
N GLY A 263 2.11 5.37 21.31
CA GLY A 263 3.45 5.94 21.53
C GLY A 263 3.44 7.40 21.94
N GLY A 264 2.29 7.92 22.39
CA GLY A 264 2.13 9.34 22.78
C GLY A 264 2.05 10.27 21.57
N GLN A 265 1.63 9.76 20.40
CA GLN A 265 1.49 10.58 19.19
C GLN A 265 0.38 11.60 19.34
N THR A 266 0.73 12.89 19.11
CA THR A 266 -0.16 14.04 19.25
C THR A 266 -0.32 14.86 17.98
N SER A 267 0.41 14.52 16.92
CA SER A 267 0.37 15.19 15.62
C SER A 267 0.55 14.17 14.49
N CYS A 268 0.22 14.57 13.27
CA CYS A 268 0.36 13.73 12.09
C CYS A 268 1.83 13.32 11.88
N PHE A 269 2.06 12.02 11.66
CA PHE A 269 3.40 11.50 11.41
C PHE A 269 3.95 11.92 10.03
N LEU A 270 3.07 12.33 9.12
CA LEU A 270 3.43 12.76 7.77
C LEU A 270 3.84 14.25 7.68
N GLY A 271 3.63 15.04 8.74
CA GLY A 271 3.98 16.44 8.79
C GLY A 271 2.94 17.29 9.54
N GLU A 272 3.38 18.44 10.06
CA GLU A 272 2.54 19.36 10.85
C GLU A 272 1.48 20.08 10.01
N ASP A 273 1.65 20.11 8.68
CA ASP A 273 0.71 20.67 7.70
C ASP A 273 -0.46 19.72 7.38
N LYS A 274 -0.45 18.51 7.93
CA LYS A 274 -1.48 17.48 7.70
C LYS A 274 -2.45 17.40 8.88
N THR A 275 -3.69 17.06 8.58
CA THR A 275 -4.70 16.85 9.61
C THR A 275 -4.41 15.55 10.38
N TYR A 276 -4.47 15.63 11.71
CA TYR A 276 -4.38 14.46 12.59
C TYR A 276 -5.63 14.33 13.42
N LEU A 277 -6.29 13.18 13.31
CA LEU A 277 -7.46 12.82 14.11
C LEU A 277 -7.17 11.57 14.92
N LYS A 278 -7.52 11.64 16.22
CA LYS A 278 -7.29 10.57 17.18
C LYS A 278 -8.59 10.06 17.76
N PHE A 279 -8.84 8.78 17.59
CA PHE A 279 -10.02 8.11 18.11
C PHE A 279 -9.60 6.88 18.94
N ASN A 280 -10.02 6.82 20.20
CA ASN A 280 -9.82 5.65 21.05
C ASN A 280 -10.82 4.52 20.65
N PHE A 281 -10.62 4.01 19.43
CA PHE A 281 -11.59 3.15 18.77
C PHE A 281 -11.53 1.71 19.25
N GLN A 282 -12.67 1.07 19.42
CA GLN A 282 -12.77 -0.35 19.75
C GLN A 282 -12.87 -1.19 18.47
N GLN A 283 -12.71 -2.50 18.60
CA GLN A 283 -12.72 -3.45 17.49
C GLN A 283 -13.92 -4.38 17.55
N TYR A 284 -14.32 -4.85 16.37
CA TYR A 284 -15.38 -5.86 16.19
C TYR A 284 -16.71 -5.41 16.78
N ASP A 285 -17.49 -6.36 17.32
CA ASP A 285 -18.80 -6.10 17.91
C ASP A 285 -18.75 -5.24 19.18
N ASN A 286 -17.61 -5.15 19.85
CA ASN A 286 -17.42 -4.20 20.95
C ASN A 286 -17.56 -2.74 20.48
N ALA A 287 -17.15 -2.45 19.25
CA ALA A 287 -17.33 -1.14 18.66
C ALA A 287 -18.81 -0.75 18.52
N PHE A 288 -19.69 -1.72 18.33
CA PHE A 288 -21.12 -1.53 18.12
C PHE A 288 -21.96 -1.50 19.41
N LYS A 289 -21.39 -1.97 20.51
CA LYS A 289 -22.07 -2.08 21.81
C LYS A 289 -21.71 -0.95 22.78
N SER A 290 -20.60 -0.28 22.57
CA SER A 290 -20.10 0.80 23.43
C SER A 290 -20.69 2.16 23.02
N VAL A 291 -21.41 2.81 23.92
CA VAL A 291 -21.99 4.16 23.68
C VAL A 291 -20.92 5.17 23.29
N GLY A 292 -19.75 5.16 23.97
CA GLY A 292 -18.65 6.04 23.64
C GLY A 292 -18.12 5.79 22.22
N ASN A 293 -18.00 4.52 21.82
CA ASN A 293 -17.50 4.18 20.48
C ASN A 293 -18.54 4.48 19.39
N LEU A 294 -19.83 4.39 19.67
CA LEU A 294 -20.88 4.82 18.73
C LEU A 294 -20.77 6.32 18.42
N GLY A 295 -20.46 7.15 19.42
CA GLY A 295 -20.16 8.57 19.20
C GLY A 295 -18.94 8.80 18.29
N LEU A 296 -17.85 8.00 18.47
CA LEU A 296 -16.69 8.07 17.61
C LEU A 296 -17.00 7.65 16.17
N ILE A 297 -17.85 6.64 15.97
CA ILE A 297 -18.33 6.24 14.65
C ILE A 297 -19.03 7.43 13.97
N LYS A 298 -19.94 8.12 14.67
CA LYS A 298 -20.61 9.30 14.17
C LYS A 298 -19.61 10.36 13.71
N GLU A 299 -18.69 10.76 14.58
CA GLU A 299 -17.66 11.77 14.29
C GLU A 299 -16.81 11.41 13.08
N ILE A 300 -16.43 10.13 12.94
CA ILE A 300 -15.67 9.64 11.78
C ILE A 300 -16.49 9.76 10.49
N PHE A 301 -17.76 9.35 10.49
CA PHE A 301 -18.60 9.42 9.30
C PHE A 301 -18.94 10.87 8.90
N GLU A 302 -19.18 11.76 9.86
CA GLU A 302 -19.32 13.21 9.62
C GLU A 302 -18.04 13.78 8.97
N PHE A 303 -16.85 13.41 9.48
CA PHE A 303 -15.58 13.83 8.91
C PHE A 303 -15.38 13.31 7.48
N LEU A 304 -15.71 12.05 7.21
CA LEU A 304 -15.60 11.42 5.90
C LEU A 304 -16.63 11.95 4.88
N ALA A 305 -17.65 12.66 5.31
CA ALA A 305 -18.64 13.30 4.43
C ALA A 305 -18.14 14.61 3.78
N ASP A 306 -16.93 15.06 4.08
CA ASP A 306 -16.29 16.22 3.45
C ASP A 306 -15.17 15.80 2.49
N GLU A 307 -15.35 16.08 1.19
CA GLU A 307 -14.38 15.74 0.13
C GLU A 307 -13.01 16.42 0.32
N ASN A 308 -12.94 17.55 1.01
CA ASN A 308 -11.69 18.28 1.24
C ASN A 308 -10.70 17.51 2.13
N ASN A 309 -11.18 16.56 2.92
CA ASN A 309 -10.37 15.77 3.84
C ASN A 309 -9.53 14.69 3.17
N TYR A 310 -9.82 14.35 1.91
CA TYR A 310 -9.19 13.24 1.19
C TYR A 310 -7.92 13.65 0.43
N PRO A 311 -6.97 12.73 0.24
CA PRO A 311 -6.95 11.33 0.68
C PRO A 311 -6.72 11.18 2.19
N VAL A 312 -7.38 10.18 2.80
CA VAL A 312 -7.25 9.83 4.23
C VAL A 312 -6.48 8.53 4.37
N TYR A 313 -5.46 8.52 5.23
CA TYR A 313 -4.84 7.30 5.73
C TYR A 313 -5.37 6.98 7.12
N PHE A 314 -5.96 5.80 7.30
CA PHE A 314 -6.46 5.39 8.62
C PHE A 314 -5.84 4.07 9.07
N HIS A 315 -5.53 4.00 10.37
CA HIS A 315 -4.76 2.88 10.89
C HIS A 315 -5.03 2.61 12.38
N CYS A 316 -4.60 1.41 12.79
CA CYS A 316 -4.35 1.09 14.19
C CYS A 316 -2.89 0.61 14.34
N ASN A 317 -2.56 -0.36 15.20
CA ASN A 317 -1.21 -0.89 15.27
C ASN A 317 -0.86 -1.76 14.05
N ALA A 318 -1.63 -2.82 13.84
CA ALA A 318 -1.42 -3.77 12.73
C ALA A 318 -2.16 -3.38 11.44
N GLY A 319 -3.05 -2.39 11.48
CA GLY A 319 -3.96 -2.10 10.37
C GLY A 319 -5.01 -3.19 10.14
N ALA A 320 -5.30 -4.00 11.14
CA ALA A 320 -6.13 -5.21 11.03
C ALA A 320 -7.50 -5.06 11.71
N ASP A 321 -7.53 -5.01 13.04
CA ASP A 321 -8.76 -5.22 13.83
C ASP A 321 -9.64 -3.96 13.90
N ARG A 322 -9.19 -2.88 14.54
CA ARG A 322 -9.91 -1.58 14.59
C ARG A 322 -10.06 -1.00 13.19
N THR A 323 -8.99 -1.04 12.42
CA THR A 323 -8.99 -0.63 11.01
C THR A 323 -9.95 -1.49 10.18
N GLY A 324 -9.96 -2.82 10.38
CA GLY A 324 -10.89 -3.74 9.73
C GLY A 324 -12.35 -3.47 10.09
N THR A 325 -12.63 -3.18 11.36
CA THR A 325 -13.98 -2.82 11.84
C THR A 325 -14.50 -1.55 11.14
N LEU A 326 -13.65 -0.52 11.04
CA LEU A 326 -14.02 0.70 10.32
C LEU A 326 -14.18 0.44 8.81
N THR A 327 -13.28 -0.36 8.20
CA THR A 327 -13.42 -0.78 6.79
C THR A 327 -14.73 -1.51 6.53
N TYR A 328 -15.14 -2.41 7.43
CA TYR A 328 -16.40 -3.13 7.33
C TYR A 328 -17.59 -2.17 7.27
N LEU A 329 -17.64 -1.17 8.13
CA LEU A 329 -18.71 -0.18 8.14
C LEU A 329 -18.69 0.69 6.87
N ILE A 330 -17.51 1.16 6.43
CA ILE A 330 -17.41 2.02 5.26
C ILE A 330 -17.74 1.24 3.99
N ASN A 331 -16.99 0.19 3.66
CA ASN A 331 -17.18 -0.54 2.41
C ASN A 331 -18.51 -1.32 2.39
N GLY A 332 -18.98 -1.80 3.54
CA GLY A 332 -20.31 -2.40 3.62
C GLY A 332 -21.45 -1.39 3.38
N LEU A 333 -21.34 -0.16 3.90
CA LEU A 333 -22.29 0.92 3.58
C LEU A 333 -22.27 1.25 2.09
N LEU A 334 -21.08 1.18 1.44
CA LEU A 334 -20.93 1.42 0.00
C LEU A 334 -21.48 0.28 -0.86
N GLY A 335 -21.86 -0.86 -0.28
CA GLY A 335 -22.45 -1.99 -0.99
C GLY A 335 -21.44 -3.08 -1.38
N VAL A 336 -20.26 -3.11 -0.80
CA VAL A 336 -19.30 -4.22 -0.97
C VAL A 336 -19.82 -5.43 -0.18
N ASP A 337 -19.89 -6.60 -0.83
CA ASP A 337 -20.42 -7.81 -0.23
C ASP A 337 -19.52 -8.37 0.89
N TYR A 338 -20.13 -9.16 1.79
CA TYR A 338 -19.41 -9.70 2.96
C TYR A 338 -18.24 -10.63 2.61
N ALA A 339 -18.33 -11.38 1.53
CA ALA A 339 -17.24 -12.28 1.11
C ALA A 339 -16.01 -11.47 0.69
N THR A 340 -16.21 -10.40 -0.04
CA THR A 340 -15.15 -9.45 -0.43
C THR A 340 -14.57 -8.72 0.79
N LEU A 341 -15.41 -8.24 1.71
CA LEU A 341 -14.97 -7.63 2.99
C LEU A 341 -14.14 -8.61 3.82
N THR A 342 -14.52 -9.88 3.83
CA THR A 342 -13.78 -10.93 4.56
C THR A 342 -12.42 -11.20 3.90
N LYS A 343 -12.35 -11.25 2.56
CA LYS A 343 -11.07 -11.37 1.84
C LYS A 343 -10.14 -10.18 2.17
N ASP A 344 -10.66 -8.96 2.18
CA ASP A 344 -9.85 -7.78 2.56
C ASP A 344 -9.34 -7.89 4.01
N PHE A 345 -10.18 -8.31 4.96
CA PHE A 345 -9.76 -8.51 6.34
C PHE A 345 -8.62 -9.53 6.46
N GLU A 346 -8.77 -10.68 5.81
CA GLU A 346 -7.81 -11.78 5.83
C GLU A 346 -6.46 -11.42 5.16
N LEU A 347 -6.40 -10.44 4.23
CA LEU A 347 -5.16 -9.97 3.60
C LEU A 347 -4.07 -9.56 4.59
N THR A 348 -4.43 -9.13 5.80
CA THR A 348 -3.47 -8.86 6.88
C THR A 348 -2.55 -10.04 7.15
N SER A 349 -3.03 -11.27 6.93
CA SER A 349 -2.26 -12.50 7.12
C SER A 349 -1.11 -12.67 6.12
N PHE A 350 -1.17 -11.99 4.98
CA PHE A 350 -0.09 -11.93 3.99
C PHE A 350 0.92 -10.81 4.26
N GLY A 351 0.64 -9.88 5.18
CA GLY A 351 1.46 -8.69 5.45
C GLY A 351 2.40 -8.80 6.65
N GLY A 352 2.50 -9.95 7.27
CA GLY A 352 3.38 -10.13 8.45
C GLY A 352 2.91 -9.38 9.71
N GLN A 353 1.65 -8.88 9.74
CA GLN A 353 1.05 -8.16 10.86
C GLN A 353 0.19 -9.06 11.77
N GLY A 354 0.53 -10.35 11.81
CA GLY A 354 -0.21 -11.38 12.53
C GLY A 354 -1.39 -11.93 11.71
N GLN A 355 -1.84 -13.10 12.09
CA GLN A 355 -2.82 -13.86 11.32
C GLN A 355 -4.24 -13.41 11.63
N ARG A 356 -5.05 -13.24 10.57
CA ARG A 356 -6.48 -12.90 10.60
C ARG A 356 -7.29 -13.85 9.72
N LEU A 357 -6.69 -15.00 9.37
CA LEU A 357 -7.30 -16.03 8.51
C LEU A 357 -8.40 -16.81 9.26
N ARG A 358 -9.22 -17.46 8.48
CA ARG A 358 -10.12 -18.52 8.92
C ARG A 358 -9.32 -19.56 9.68
N SER A 359 -9.74 -19.93 10.89
CA SER A 359 -9.04 -20.91 11.69
C SER A 359 -9.69 -22.28 11.59
N ASP A 360 -8.87 -23.31 11.51
CA ASP A 360 -9.30 -24.68 11.81
C ASP A 360 -9.13 -24.93 13.32
N ASP A 361 -9.83 -24.20 14.10
CA ASP A 361 -9.76 -24.13 15.56
C ASP A 361 -9.95 -25.46 16.28
N THR A 362 -10.51 -26.42 15.61
CA THR A 362 -10.71 -27.78 16.12
C THR A 362 -9.76 -28.80 15.48
N GLY A 363 -8.81 -28.36 14.64
CA GLY A 363 -8.05 -29.25 13.77
C GLY A 363 -8.90 -29.84 12.64
N SER A 364 -10.13 -29.36 12.45
CA SER A 364 -11.09 -29.85 11.48
C SER A 364 -11.29 -28.95 10.27
N GLY A 365 -10.52 -27.88 10.18
CA GLY A 365 -10.65 -26.90 9.10
C GLY A 365 -11.79 -25.91 9.32
N TYR A 366 -11.85 -24.91 8.46
CA TYR A 366 -12.97 -23.96 8.41
C TYR A 366 -14.28 -24.74 8.43
N GLY A 367 -15.04 -24.49 9.49
CA GLY A 367 -16.20 -25.32 9.81
C GLY A 367 -17.14 -25.45 8.62
N THR A 368 -17.30 -26.65 8.18
CA THR A 368 -18.24 -27.06 7.12
C THR A 368 -19.69 -26.69 7.42
N THR A 369 -19.95 -26.08 8.59
CA THR A 369 -21.28 -25.74 9.09
C THR A 369 -21.59 -24.26 9.06
N GLY A 370 -20.64 -23.37 8.71
CA GLY A 370 -20.83 -21.91 8.76
C GLY A 370 -21.09 -21.35 10.17
N VAL A 371 -20.94 -22.16 11.22
CA VAL A 371 -21.12 -21.75 12.61
C VAL A 371 -19.79 -21.23 13.15
N PHE A 372 -19.75 -19.96 13.53
CA PHE A 372 -18.62 -19.39 14.24
C PHE A 372 -18.48 -20.03 15.61
N GLN A 373 -17.31 -20.59 15.87
CA GLN A 373 -17.03 -21.19 17.18
C GLN A 373 -16.72 -20.08 18.19
N ASP A 374 -17.05 -20.35 19.47
CA ASP A 374 -16.83 -19.38 20.54
C ASP A 374 -15.38 -19.44 21.07
N ASN A 375 -14.43 -19.26 20.20
CA ASN A 375 -13.02 -19.16 20.54
C ASN A 375 -12.52 -17.70 20.44
N SER A 376 -11.30 -17.45 20.85
CA SER A 376 -10.71 -16.10 20.89
C SER A 376 -10.05 -15.68 19.57
N SER A 377 -10.26 -16.38 18.46
CA SER A 377 -9.64 -16.01 17.19
C SER A 377 -10.21 -14.69 16.65
N ASN A 378 -9.36 -13.91 16.01
CA ASN A 378 -9.77 -12.65 15.40
C ASN A 378 -10.78 -12.85 14.26
N TYR A 379 -10.70 -13.99 13.57
CA TYR A 379 -11.66 -14.34 12.51
C TYR A 379 -13.05 -14.63 13.10
N VAL A 380 -13.14 -15.33 14.24
CA VAL A 380 -14.40 -15.55 14.94
C VAL A 380 -15.00 -14.23 15.41
N ALA A 381 -14.18 -13.31 15.93
CA ALA A 381 -14.64 -11.98 16.32
C ALA A 381 -15.15 -11.16 15.12
N TRP A 382 -14.52 -11.29 13.94
CA TRP A 382 -14.99 -10.73 12.69
C TRP A 382 -16.38 -11.25 12.33
N GLY A 383 -16.59 -12.56 12.38
CA GLY A 383 -17.90 -13.18 12.12
C GLY A 383 -18.97 -12.77 13.13
N LYS A 384 -18.62 -12.67 14.43
CA LYS A 384 -19.54 -12.18 15.47
C LYS A 384 -19.97 -10.73 15.22
N MET A 385 -19.06 -9.90 14.74
CA MET A 385 -19.35 -8.51 14.33
C MET A 385 -20.38 -8.47 13.20
N HIS A 386 -20.17 -9.27 12.17
CA HIS A 386 -21.12 -9.37 11.06
C HIS A 386 -22.47 -9.91 11.52
N GLN A 387 -22.49 -10.98 12.31
CA GLN A 387 -23.72 -11.56 12.84
C GLN A 387 -24.51 -10.57 13.71
N TYR A 388 -23.81 -9.70 14.47
CA TYR A 388 -24.48 -8.63 15.22
C TYR A 388 -25.31 -7.71 14.31
N ILE A 389 -24.77 -7.33 13.15
CA ILE A 389 -25.52 -6.50 12.18
C ILE A 389 -26.72 -7.27 11.62
N LEU A 390 -26.54 -8.55 11.26
CA LEU A 390 -27.63 -9.37 10.71
C LEU A 390 -28.79 -9.53 11.71
N ASP A 391 -28.47 -9.82 12.98
CA ASP A 391 -29.45 -10.08 14.03
C ASP A 391 -30.23 -8.83 14.44
N ASN A 392 -29.59 -7.65 14.41
CA ASN A 392 -30.26 -6.41 14.83
C ASN A 392 -31.03 -5.71 13.70
N TYR A 393 -30.74 -6.06 12.44
CA TYR A 393 -31.37 -5.46 11.25
C TYR A 393 -31.88 -6.55 10.28
N PRO A 394 -32.80 -7.44 10.73
CA PRO A 394 -33.24 -8.59 9.93
C PRO A 394 -34.15 -8.18 8.75
N ASN A 395 -34.76 -6.99 8.79
CA ASN A 395 -35.79 -6.56 7.82
C ASN A 395 -35.21 -5.89 6.57
N GLU A 396 -33.95 -5.47 6.60
CA GLU A 396 -33.25 -4.90 5.46
C GLU A 396 -32.78 -6.01 4.51
N ASN A 397 -32.80 -5.75 3.19
CA ASN A 397 -32.52 -6.78 2.17
C ASN A 397 -31.01 -6.98 1.94
N THR A 398 -30.23 -5.90 2.00
CA THR A 398 -28.80 -5.91 1.70
C THR A 398 -27.94 -5.58 2.92
N LEU A 399 -26.68 -5.95 2.89
CA LEU A 399 -25.72 -5.57 3.94
C LEU A 399 -25.59 -4.04 4.03
N SER A 400 -25.60 -3.35 2.91
CA SER A 400 -25.54 -1.88 2.86
C SER A 400 -26.70 -1.23 3.60
N GLU A 401 -27.93 -1.68 3.37
CA GLU A 401 -29.12 -1.19 4.08
C GLU A 401 -29.05 -1.45 5.58
N LYS A 402 -28.60 -2.65 5.99
CA LYS A 402 -28.41 -3.00 7.42
C LYS A 402 -27.41 -2.09 8.11
N ILE A 403 -26.25 -1.85 7.47
CA ILE A 403 -25.22 -0.97 8.01
C ILE A 403 -25.69 0.49 8.01
N GLU A 404 -26.39 0.95 6.99
CA GLU A 404 -26.97 2.30 6.97
C GLU A 404 -27.93 2.51 8.14
N ARG A 405 -28.82 1.54 8.39
CA ARG A 405 -29.75 1.58 9.53
C ARG A 405 -28.99 1.59 10.86
N PHE A 406 -27.96 0.74 11.01
CA PHE A 406 -27.10 0.74 12.20
C PHE A 406 -26.46 2.12 12.43
N LEU A 407 -25.87 2.71 11.39
CA LEU A 407 -25.21 4.00 11.48
C LEU A 407 -26.18 5.12 11.87
N MET A 408 -27.40 5.11 11.32
CA MET A 408 -28.42 6.11 11.65
C MET A 408 -29.01 5.89 13.04
N GLU A 409 -29.44 4.69 13.37
CA GLU A 409 -30.23 4.42 14.56
C GLU A 409 -29.39 4.22 15.84
N LYS A 410 -28.21 3.62 15.71
CA LYS A 410 -27.33 3.35 16.86
C LYS A 410 -26.20 4.36 16.99
N ALA A 411 -25.51 4.68 15.91
CA ALA A 411 -24.43 5.65 15.95
C ALA A 411 -24.94 7.10 15.84
N GLY A 412 -26.14 7.34 15.32
CA GLY A 412 -26.74 8.67 15.19
C GLY A 412 -26.14 9.48 14.04
N CYS A 413 -25.66 8.80 12.99
CA CYS A 413 -25.21 9.46 11.76
C CYS A 413 -26.40 10.07 11.00
N GLU A 414 -26.18 11.24 10.41
CA GLU A 414 -27.18 11.86 9.54
C GLU A 414 -27.19 11.18 8.17
N LYS A 415 -28.39 10.89 7.64
CA LYS A 415 -28.55 10.29 6.29
C LYS A 415 -27.82 11.11 5.22
N SER A 416 -27.87 12.43 5.33
CA SER A 416 -27.20 13.35 4.38
C SER A 416 -25.69 13.14 4.33
N ASP A 417 -25.05 12.81 5.44
CA ASP A 417 -23.59 12.59 5.48
C ASP A 417 -23.23 11.23 4.91
N LEU A 418 -24.06 10.20 5.17
CA LEU A 418 -23.89 8.88 4.54
C LEU A 418 -24.05 8.97 3.01
N ASP A 419 -25.00 9.77 2.51
CA ASP A 419 -25.21 9.98 1.06
C ASP A 419 -24.04 10.75 0.42
N LYS A 420 -23.51 11.78 1.11
CA LYS A 420 -22.29 12.48 0.66
C LYS A 420 -21.11 11.52 0.58
N LEU A 421 -20.89 10.68 1.61
CA LEU A 421 -19.82 9.69 1.60
C LEU A 421 -19.95 8.73 0.41
N LYS A 422 -21.16 8.20 0.14
CA LYS A 422 -21.42 7.38 -1.04
C LYS A 422 -21.06 8.13 -2.33
N THR A 423 -21.42 9.39 -2.46
CA THR A 423 -21.10 10.23 -3.64
C THR A 423 -19.57 10.44 -3.81
N ILE A 424 -18.88 10.70 -2.71
CA ILE A 424 -17.42 10.88 -2.71
C ILE A 424 -16.70 9.60 -3.13
N MET A 425 -17.18 8.46 -2.64
CA MET A 425 -16.47 7.18 -2.72
C MET A 425 -16.84 6.33 -3.92
N LEU A 426 -18.02 6.49 -4.52
CA LEU A 426 -18.49 5.62 -5.60
C LEU A 426 -18.33 6.25 -6.99
N GLU A 427 -17.98 5.43 -7.96
CA GLU A 427 -18.03 5.73 -9.39
C GLU A 427 -18.88 4.69 -10.12
N GLN A 428 -19.63 5.13 -11.13
CA GLN A 428 -20.36 4.21 -12.00
C GLN A 428 -19.37 3.54 -12.95
N VAL A 429 -19.42 2.23 -13.03
CA VAL A 429 -18.68 1.49 -14.05
C VAL A 429 -19.45 1.60 -15.36
N ALA A 430 -18.84 2.23 -16.38
CA ALA A 430 -19.44 2.45 -17.68
C ALA A 430 -19.59 1.13 -18.48
#